data_a8016039df8322728ea49d6a73db0195
#
_entry.id   a8016039df8322728ea49d6a73db0195
#
_cell.length_a   1.000
_cell.length_b   1.000
_cell.length_c   1.000
_cell.angle_alpha   90.00
_cell.angle_beta   90.00
_cell.angle_gamma   90.00
#
_symmetry.space_group_name_H-M   'P 1'
#
loop_
_entity.id
_entity.type
_entity.pdbx_description
1 polymer ?
#
loop_
_entity_poly.entity_id
_entity_poly.type
_entity_poly.pdbx_seq_one_letter_code
_entity_poly.pdbx_strand_id
1 'polypeptide(L)'
;IALNQDHLGLQAYVVQREKDCYVLVKDIERKRGKVRAVAFYNASDSAYEFRTPLRVLELGGMTKVRDLVKCEDMENVEGECRYTVRPHGVLICRMEAEKRLESDRYEAEWAYLPCFDDLGKNLKQILYAVSPGCSGGMKVHHLGGSEENYAEWREVYSEKGGQYEMTIRYCSPVDRKLEIWVNGMAEFRR
;
A
#
# COMPACT_ATOMS: atom_id res chain seq x y z
N ILE A 1 0.16 -14.94 15.64
CA ILE A 1 -1.04 -14.80 16.50
C ILE A 1 -1.34 -13.32 16.71
N ALA A 2 -0.40 -12.49 17.20
CA ALA A 2 -0.63 -11.07 17.49
C ALA A 2 -1.20 -10.27 16.30
N LEU A 3 -0.73 -10.53 15.08
CA LEU A 3 -1.23 -9.82 13.89
C LEU A 3 -2.68 -10.16 13.53
N ASN A 4 -3.08 -11.42 13.73
CA ASN A 4 -4.46 -11.85 13.42
C ASN A 4 -5.46 -11.45 14.52
N GLN A 5 -4.95 -11.18 15.71
CA GLN A 5 -5.75 -10.74 16.86
C GLN A 5 -5.74 -9.23 17.05
N ASP A 6 -5.09 -8.51 16.15
CA ASP A 6 -5.09 -7.05 16.20
C ASP A 6 -6.50 -6.51 16.00
N HIS A 7 -6.94 -5.70 16.98
CA HIS A 7 -8.32 -5.21 17.07
C HIS A 7 -8.72 -4.26 15.93
N LEU A 8 -7.77 -3.74 15.17
CA LEU A 8 -8.08 -2.87 14.02
C LEU A 8 -8.70 -3.64 12.85
N GLY A 9 -8.46 -4.95 12.76
CA GLY A 9 -9.00 -5.78 11.69
C GLY A 9 -8.54 -5.39 10.27
N LEU A 10 -7.47 -4.60 10.15
CA LEU A 10 -6.97 -4.11 8.86
C LEU A 10 -6.28 -5.21 8.09
N GLN A 11 -6.47 -5.22 6.78
CA GLN A 11 -5.68 -6.05 5.86
C GLN A 11 -4.36 -5.35 5.51
N ALA A 12 -3.34 -6.16 5.22
CA ALA A 12 -2.09 -5.64 4.67
C ALA A 12 -2.26 -5.29 3.19
N TYR A 13 -1.53 -4.30 2.72
CA TYR A 13 -1.45 -3.91 1.32
C TYR A 13 0.00 -3.79 0.86
N VAL A 14 0.22 -3.96 -0.45
CA VAL A 14 1.55 -3.92 -1.06
C VAL A 14 2.01 -2.48 -1.23
N VAL A 15 3.21 -2.15 -0.73
CA VAL A 15 3.83 -0.83 -0.87
C VAL A 15 5.06 -0.83 -1.77
N GLN A 16 5.65 -2.00 -1.99
CA GLN A 16 6.77 -2.18 -2.91
C GLN A 16 6.64 -3.55 -3.57
N ARG A 17 6.88 -3.58 -4.88
CA ARG A 17 6.92 -4.82 -5.65
C ARG A 17 8.05 -4.77 -6.64
N GLU A 18 8.81 -5.84 -6.71
CA GLU A 18 9.80 -6.08 -7.75
C GLU A 18 9.73 -7.52 -8.19
N LYS A 19 9.27 -7.76 -9.43
CA LYS A 19 8.97 -9.10 -9.95
C LYS A 19 8.03 -9.87 -9.00
N ASP A 20 8.50 -10.97 -8.41
CA ASP A 20 7.77 -11.83 -7.48
C ASP A 20 8.15 -11.57 -6.01
N CYS A 21 8.70 -10.39 -5.73
CA CYS A 21 9.08 -9.96 -4.39
C CYS A 21 8.19 -8.79 -3.95
N TYR A 22 7.65 -8.88 -2.75
CA TYR A 22 6.63 -7.95 -2.26
C TYR A 22 6.96 -7.44 -0.86
N VAL A 23 6.74 -6.16 -0.63
CA VAL A 23 6.69 -5.59 0.72
C VAL A 23 5.25 -5.19 1.02
N LEU A 24 4.69 -5.79 2.07
CA LEU A 24 3.33 -5.52 2.52
C LEU A 24 3.36 -4.84 3.88
N VAL A 25 2.42 -3.95 4.11
CA VAL A 25 2.30 -3.24 5.38
C VAL A 25 0.86 -3.20 5.86
N LYS A 26 0.68 -3.11 7.16
CA LYS A 26 -0.59 -2.73 7.80
C LYS A 26 -0.33 -1.99 9.10
N ASP A 27 -1.23 -1.10 9.45
CA ASP A 27 -1.23 -0.53 10.79
C ASP A 27 -1.65 -1.58 11.81
N ILE A 28 -1.02 -1.57 12.95
CA ILE A 28 -1.36 -2.39 14.12
C ILE A 28 -1.42 -1.50 15.36
N GLU A 29 -2.17 -1.94 16.39
CA GLU A 29 -2.38 -1.25 17.65
C GLU A 29 -3.19 0.06 17.50
N ARG A 30 -2.84 0.91 16.56
CA ARG A 30 -3.52 2.18 16.30
C ARG A 30 -3.42 2.55 14.83
N LYS A 31 -4.55 2.90 14.22
CA LYS A 31 -4.57 3.50 12.87
C LYS A 31 -3.73 4.76 12.83
N ARG A 32 -2.90 4.88 11.78
CA ARG A 32 -1.94 5.98 11.61
C ARG A 32 -0.97 6.14 12.79
N GLY A 33 -0.80 5.08 13.58
CA GLY A 33 0.19 5.00 14.63
C GLY A 33 1.60 4.83 14.08
N LYS A 34 2.57 4.89 14.99
CA LYS A 34 4.00 4.72 14.66
C LYS A 34 4.42 3.25 14.60
N VAL A 35 3.48 2.34 14.84
CA VAL A 35 3.71 0.90 14.85
C VAL A 35 3.03 0.29 13.64
N ARG A 36 3.80 -0.44 12.84
CA ARG A 36 3.31 -1.17 11.67
C ARG A 36 3.79 -2.61 11.66
N ALA A 37 2.96 -3.49 11.15
CA ALA A 37 3.42 -4.80 10.69
C ALA A 37 3.89 -4.66 9.25
N VAL A 38 5.07 -5.23 8.98
CA VAL A 38 5.71 -5.23 7.66
C VAL A 38 6.08 -6.66 7.30
N ALA A 39 5.71 -7.11 6.11
CA ALA A 39 6.10 -8.41 5.59
C ALA A 39 6.93 -8.23 4.32
N PHE A 40 8.10 -8.83 4.30
CA PHE A 40 8.99 -8.97 3.14
C PHE A 40 8.79 -10.37 2.58
N TYR A 41 8.04 -10.49 1.50
CA TYR A 41 7.65 -11.77 0.90
C TYR A 41 8.38 -11.99 -0.42
N ASN A 42 9.14 -13.07 -0.48
CA ASN A 42 9.84 -13.51 -1.68
C ASN A 42 9.13 -14.75 -2.26
N ALA A 43 8.40 -14.59 -3.35
CA ALA A 43 7.76 -15.68 -4.07
C ALA A 43 8.63 -16.26 -5.21
N SER A 44 9.84 -15.73 -5.40
CA SER A 44 10.76 -16.21 -6.44
C SER A 44 11.55 -17.46 -6.02
N ASP A 45 12.18 -18.11 -7.01
CA ASP A 45 13.01 -19.31 -6.82
C ASP A 45 14.44 -19.00 -6.33
N SER A 46 14.79 -17.75 -6.11
CA SER A 46 16.11 -17.32 -5.64
C SER A 46 16.00 -16.44 -4.40
N ALA A 47 17.08 -16.40 -3.60
CA ALA A 47 17.16 -15.48 -2.49
C ALA A 47 17.10 -14.02 -3.01
N TYR A 48 16.38 -13.16 -2.32
CA TYR A 48 16.20 -11.76 -2.70
C TYR A 48 16.57 -10.81 -1.55
N GLU A 49 17.41 -9.82 -1.86
CA GLU A 49 17.76 -8.73 -0.94
C GLU A 49 16.77 -7.59 -1.10
N PHE A 50 15.88 -7.44 -0.14
CA PHE A 50 15.00 -6.28 -0.05
C PHE A 50 15.78 -5.05 0.39
N ARG A 51 15.59 -3.94 -0.34
CA ARG A 51 16.05 -2.60 0.01
C ARG A 51 14.82 -1.70 0.00
N THR A 52 14.37 -1.36 1.19
CA THR A 52 13.10 -0.63 1.36
C THR A 52 13.34 0.61 2.21
N PRO A 53 13.28 1.81 1.61
CA PRO A 53 13.32 3.05 2.37
C PRO A 53 12.17 3.11 3.38
N LEU A 54 12.44 3.55 4.61
CA LEU A 54 11.42 3.67 5.66
C LEU A 54 10.25 4.55 5.25
N ARG A 55 10.48 5.57 4.41
CA ARG A 55 9.42 6.42 3.87
C ARG A 55 8.39 5.65 3.05
N VAL A 56 8.77 4.58 2.37
CA VAL A 56 7.85 3.70 1.63
C VAL A 56 6.91 2.98 2.60
N LEU A 57 7.41 2.73 3.80
CA LEU A 57 6.63 2.17 4.91
C LEU A 57 5.89 3.24 5.70
N GLU A 58 5.95 4.52 5.28
CA GLU A 58 5.44 5.70 6.01
C GLU A 58 6.01 5.80 7.44
N LEU A 59 7.23 5.37 7.64
CA LEU A 59 7.96 5.40 8.90
C LEU A 59 9.19 6.29 8.79
N GLY A 60 9.61 6.90 9.88
CA GLY A 60 10.79 7.75 9.90
C GLY A 60 11.44 7.87 11.27
N GLY A 61 12.71 8.28 11.24
CA GLY A 61 13.59 8.26 12.41
C GLY A 61 14.07 6.85 12.75
N MET A 62 14.68 6.69 13.90
CA MET A 62 15.11 5.40 14.40
C MET A 62 13.90 4.49 14.59
N THR A 63 13.96 3.30 14.02
CA THR A 63 12.85 2.34 14.01
C THR A 63 13.31 1.04 14.65
N LYS A 64 12.62 0.64 15.72
CA LYS A 64 12.81 -0.67 16.36
C LYS A 64 12.15 -1.74 15.51
N VAL A 65 12.83 -2.87 15.36
CA VAL A 65 12.37 -3.99 14.54
C VAL A 65 12.34 -5.26 15.36
N ARG A 66 11.23 -5.99 15.30
CA ARG A 66 11.08 -7.31 15.91
C ARG A 66 10.58 -8.31 14.90
N ASP A 67 11.33 -9.40 14.72
CA ASP A 67 10.88 -10.57 13.95
C ASP A 67 9.74 -11.26 14.71
N LEU A 68 8.57 -11.31 14.09
CA LEU A 68 7.37 -11.89 14.72
C LEU A 68 7.29 -13.42 14.59
N VAL A 69 8.07 -14.01 13.70
CA VAL A 69 8.13 -15.46 13.53
C VAL A 69 9.11 -16.05 14.55
N LYS A 70 10.29 -15.46 14.65
CA LYS A 70 11.32 -15.91 15.61
C LYS A 70 11.08 -15.37 17.02
N CYS A 71 10.24 -14.33 17.16
CA CYS A 71 10.01 -13.61 18.42
C CYS A 71 11.29 -12.95 18.99
N GLU A 72 12.16 -12.45 18.12
CA GLU A 72 13.45 -11.84 18.46
C GLU A 72 13.49 -10.38 18.02
N ASP A 73 14.16 -9.56 18.82
CA ASP A 73 14.47 -8.19 18.43
C ASP A 73 15.64 -8.18 17.45
N MET A 74 15.51 -7.41 16.40
CA MET A 74 16.52 -7.22 15.36
C MET A 74 17.24 -5.89 15.58
N GLU A 75 18.29 -5.63 14.83
CA GLU A 75 18.93 -4.32 14.81
C GLU A 75 17.93 -3.23 14.42
N ASN A 76 18.00 -2.10 15.12
CA ASN A 76 17.23 -0.93 14.77
C ASN A 76 17.66 -0.41 13.39
N VAL A 77 16.72 0.14 12.64
CA VAL A 77 16.99 0.69 11.31
C VAL A 77 16.70 2.17 11.25
N GLU A 78 17.47 2.87 10.43
CA GLU A 78 17.26 4.27 10.08
C GLU A 78 17.41 4.43 8.57
N GLY A 79 16.52 5.20 7.97
CA GLY A 79 16.51 5.48 6.53
C GLY A 79 16.05 4.33 5.66
N GLU A 80 16.68 3.16 5.69
CA GLU A 80 16.38 2.03 4.79
C GLU A 80 16.49 0.68 5.52
N CYS A 81 15.54 -0.23 5.24
CA CYS A 81 15.62 -1.63 5.64
C CYS A 81 16.37 -2.44 4.58
N ARG A 82 17.24 -3.35 5.03
CA ARG A 82 17.93 -4.32 4.15
C ARG A 82 17.82 -5.72 4.73
N TYR A 83 17.07 -6.58 4.05
CA TYR A 83 16.84 -7.94 4.50
C TYR A 83 16.93 -8.93 3.35
N THR A 84 17.71 -9.99 3.53
CA THR A 84 17.72 -11.10 2.57
C THR A 84 16.71 -12.16 2.99
N VAL A 85 15.78 -12.46 2.09
CA VAL A 85 14.75 -13.48 2.29
C VAL A 85 14.99 -14.64 1.31
N ARG A 86 14.99 -15.86 1.85
CA ARG A 86 15.17 -17.08 1.06
C ARG A 86 14.04 -17.25 0.03
N PRO A 87 14.26 -18.11 -1.00
CA PRO A 87 13.20 -18.48 -1.94
C PRO A 87 11.94 -18.94 -1.22
N HIS A 88 10.78 -18.52 -1.71
CA HIS A 88 9.45 -18.82 -1.15
C HIS A 88 9.34 -18.53 0.35
N GLY A 89 10.12 -17.55 0.83
CA GLY A 89 10.19 -17.18 2.23
C GLY A 89 9.47 -15.88 2.53
N VAL A 90 9.26 -15.66 3.82
CA VAL A 90 8.73 -14.39 4.34
C VAL A 90 9.44 -14.03 5.63
N LEU A 91 9.74 -12.72 5.79
CA LEU A 91 10.13 -12.10 7.05
C LEU A 91 8.97 -11.17 7.46
N ILE A 92 8.41 -11.41 8.64
CA ILE A 92 7.31 -10.59 9.18
C ILE A 92 7.81 -9.86 10.41
N CYS A 93 7.78 -8.52 10.35
CA CYS A 93 8.28 -7.66 11.42
C CYS A 93 7.17 -6.82 12.03
N ARG A 94 7.28 -6.56 13.33
CA ARG A 94 6.71 -5.39 13.99
C ARG A 94 7.75 -4.29 13.96
N MET A 95 7.40 -3.15 13.39
CA MET A 95 8.25 -1.98 13.31
C MET A 95 7.64 -0.84 14.12
N GLU A 96 8.44 -0.23 15.01
CA GLU A 96 8.04 0.90 15.83
C GLU A 96 8.99 2.07 15.60
N ALA A 97 8.51 3.10 14.90
CA ALA A 97 9.29 4.25 14.50
C ALA A 97 9.13 5.45 15.45
N GLU A 98 10.08 6.37 15.39
CA GLU A 98 9.96 7.66 16.08
C GLU A 98 8.88 8.54 15.47
N LYS A 99 8.68 8.44 14.15
CA LYS A 99 7.74 9.27 13.40
C LYS A 99 6.87 8.43 12.47
N ARG A 100 5.59 8.81 12.32
CA ARG A 100 4.78 8.43 11.18
C ARG A 100 4.94 9.50 10.12
N LEU A 101 5.24 9.10 8.89
CA LEU A 101 5.36 9.99 7.75
C LEU A 101 4.06 10.03 6.95
N GLU A 102 3.83 11.14 6.27
CA GLU A 102 2.77 11.22 5.26
C GLU A 102 3.17 10.39 4.03
N SER A 103 2.19 9.74 3.42
CA SER A 103 2.40 9.12 2.11
C SER A 103 2.40 10.19 1.03
N ASP A 104 3.34 10.10 0.12
CA ASP A 104 3.42 10.93 -1.09
C ASP A 104 2.84 10.21 -2.32
N ARG A 105 2.37 8.97 -2.15
CA ARG A 105 1.86 8.13 -3.22
C ARG A 105 0.73 7.23 -2.73
N TYR A 106 -0.31 7.19 -3.52
CA TYR A 106 -1.49 6.34 -3.30
C TYR A 106 -1.77 5.57 -4.57
N GLU A 107 -1.51 4.25 -4.57
CA GLU A 107 -1.79 3.41 -5.72
C GLU A 107 -3.28 3.09 -5.83
N ALA A 108 -3.78 2.95 -7.03
CA ALA A 108 -5.20 2.65 -7.26
C ALA A 108 -5.58 1.27 -6.73
N GLU A 109 -4.64 0.34 -6.72
CA GLU A 109 -4.80 -1.03 -6.21
C GLU A 109 -4.98 -1.09 -4.69
N TRP A 110 -4.70 -0.01 -3.98
CA TRP A 110 -4.93 0.09 -2.52
C TRP A 110 -6.23 0.79 -2.16
N ALA A 111 -6.91 1.36 -3.16
CA ALA A 111 -8.18 2.02 -2.96
C ALA A 111 -9.27 1.01 -2.59
N TYR A 112 -10.28 1.47 -1.89
CA TYR A 112 -11.53 0.75 -1.80
C TYR A 112 -12.25 0.81 -3.16
N LEU A 113 -12.61 -0.34 -3.69
CA LEU A 113 -13.22 -0.51 -5.00
C LEU A 113 -14.55 -1.24 -4.81
N PRO A 114 -15.69 -0.54 -4.72
CA PRO A 114 -16.98 -1.17 -4.41
C PRO A 114 -17.45 -2.17 -5.47
N CYS A 115 -17.04 -1.99 -6.72
CA CYS A 115 -17.41 -2.86 -7.84
C CYS A 115 -16.26 -3.77 -8.28
N PHE A 116 -15.40 -4.19 -7.37
CA PHE A 116 -14.28 -5.05 -7.70
C PHE A 116 -14.72 -6.48 -8.05
N ASP A 117 -14.23 -7.00 -9.18
CA ASP A 117 -14.43 -8.37 -9.65
C ASP A 117 -13.09 -9.09 -9.78
N ASP A 118 -12.67 -9.79 -8.74
CA ASP A 118 -11.41 -10.53 -8.69
C ASP A 118 -11.36 -11.75 -9.63
N LEU A 119 -12.52 -12.21 -10.08
CA LEU A 119 -12.62 -13.35 -10.97
C LEU A 119 -12.62 -12.96 -12.45
N GLY A 120 -12.67 -11.67 -12.77
CA GLY A 120 -12.68 -11.15 -14.14
C GLY A 120 -13.85 -11.63 -15.00
N LYS A 121 -14.95 -12.07 -14.38
CA LYS A 121 -16.12 -12.63 -15.07
C LYS A 121 -17.05 -11.58 -15.62
N ASN A 122 -17.05 -10.40 -15.03
CA ASN A 122 -17.89 -9.29 -15.43
C ASN A 122 -17.04 -8.09 -15.85
N LEU A 123 -16.84 -7.91 -17.15
CA LEU A 123 -16.04 -6.84 -17.74
C LEU A 123 -16.57 -5.41 -17.46
N LYS A 124 -17.72 -5.28 -16.83
CA LYS A 124 -18.25 -3.99 -16.39
C LYS A 124 -17.82 -3.61 -14.98
N GLN A 125 -17.15 -4.51 -14.27
CA GLN A 125 -16.64 -4.27 -12.93
C GLN A 125 -15.15 -3.95 -12.95
N ILE A 126 -14.69 -3.34 -11.86
CA ILE A 126 -13.29 -2.98 -11.67
C ILE A 126 -12.46 -4.26 -11.54
N LEU A 127 -11.33 -4.31 -12.22
CA LEU A 127 -10.35 -5.38 -12.03
C LEU A 127 -8.92 -4.85 -11.98
N TYR A 128 -8.02 -5.69 -11.48
CA TYR A 128 -6.58 -5.50 -11.60
C TYR A 128 -6.07 -6.08 -12.92
N ALA A 129 -5.09 -5.39 -13.51
CA ALA A 129 -4.37 -5.90 -14.67
C ALA A 129 -2.88 -5.62 -14.55
N VAL A 130 -2.09 -6.57 -15.00
CA VAL A 130 -0.64 -6.38 -15.16
C VAL A 130 -0.39 -5.31 -16.22
N SER A 131 0.42 -4.32 -15.89
CA SER A 131 0.76 -3.21 -16.78
C SER A 131 2.18 -2.74 -16.49
N PRO A 132 3.19 -3.25 -17.22
CA PRO A 132 4.60 -2.96 -16.92
C PRO A 132 4.98 -1.47 -16.94
N GLY A 133 4.18 -0.64 -17.63
CA GLY A 133 4.38 0.81 -17.67
C GLY A 133 3.79 1.58 -16.48
N CYS A 134 3.06 0.90 -15.61
CA CYS A 134 2.48 1.52 -14.41
C CYS A 134 3.37 1.29 -13.19
N SER A 135 3.20 2.14 -12.18
CA SER A 135 3.83 1.95 -10.87
C SER A 135 3.40 0.60 -10.27
N GLY A 136 4.35 -0.09 -9.64
CA GLY A 136 4.09 -1.45 -9.14
C GLY A 136 3.81 -2.51 -10.21
N GLY A 137 3.85 -2.16 -11.51
CA GLY A 137 3.58 -3.09 -12.61
C GLY A 137 2.11 -3.50 -12.76
N MET A 138 1.21 -2.82 -12.07
CA MET A 138 -0.23 -3.10 -12.04
C MET A 138 -1.03 -1.83 -12.37
N LYS A 139 -2.28 -2.02 -12.72
CA LYS A 139 -3.27 -0.95 -12.83
C LYS A 139 -4.65 -1.45 -12.46
N VAL A 140 -5.47 -0.53 -12.00
CA VAL A 140 -6.92 -0.73 -11.89
C VAL A 140 -7.56 -0.27 -13.21
N HIS A 141 -8.47 -1.06 -13.76
CA HIS A 141 -9.18 -0.70 -14.97
C HIS A 141 -10.68 -1.00 -14.88
N HIS A 142 -11.45 -0.53 -15.87
CA HIS A 142 -12.91 -0.48 -15.87
C HIS A 142 -13.47 0.41 -14.74
N LEU A 143 -12.71 1.42 -14.32
CA LEU A 143 -13.19 2.42 -13.37
C LEU A 143 -14.19 3.37 -14.07
N GLY A 144 -15.27 3.72 -13.37
CA GLY A 144 -16.33 4.58 -13.90
C GLY A 144 -17.43 3.84 -14.64
N GLY A 145 -18.38 4.58 -15.19
CA GLY A 145 -19.53 4.03 -15.95
C GLY A 145 -20.80 3.80 -15.14
N SER A 146 -20.74 3.80 -13.82
CA SER A 146 -21.89 3.81 -12.90
C SER A 146 -21.56 4.62 -11.65
N GLU A 147 -22.60 5.04 -10.90
CA GLU A 147 -22.41 5.85 -9.69
C GLU A 147 -21.65 5.11 -8.59
N GLU A 148 -21.68 3.80 -8.56
CA GLU A 148 -21.01 2.98 -7.57
C GLU A 148 -19.60 2.53 -8.00
N ASN A 149 -19.22 2.83 -9.23
CA ASN A 149 -17.94 2.39 -9.79
C ASN A 149 -16.87 3.49 -9.66
N TYR A 150 -16.26 3.54 -8.49
CA TYR A 150 -15.24 4.53 -8.13
C TYR A 150 -14.07 3.88 -7.37
N ALA A 151 -13.01 4.64 -7.20
CA ALA A 151 -11.91 4.31 -6.30
C ALA A 151 -11.89 5.31 -5.14
N GLU A 152 -11.82 4.82 -3.91
CA GLU A 152 -11.81 5.64 -2.70
C GLU A 152 -10.59 5.33 -1.85
N TRP A 153 -9.77 6.34 -1.60
CA TRP A 153 -8.68 6.26 -0.63
C TRP A 153 -9.18 6.78 0.70
N ARG A 154 -9.32 5.88 1.65
CA ARG A 154 -9.79 6.18 3.00
C ARG A 154 -8.64 6.55 3.90
N GLU A 155 -8.90 7.49 4.80
CA GLU A 155 -7.93 7.89 5.84
C GLU A 155 -6.59 8.39 5.26
N VAL A 156 -6.63 9.15 4.16
CA VAL A 156 -5.48 9.88 3.66
C VAL A 156 -4.97 10.79 4.78
N TYR A 157 -3.72 10.60 5.17
CA TYR A 157 -3.15 11.27 6.32
C TYR A 157 -2.40 12.55 5.94
N SER A 158 -2.67 13.61 6.67
CA SER A 158 -1.86 14.82 6.66
C SER A 158 -1.52 15.23 8.09
N GLU A 159 -0.23 15.42 8.38
CA GLU A 159 0.24 15.82 9.69
C GLU A 159 -0.12 17.28 9.99
N LYS A 160 -0.01 18.13 9.01
CA LYS A 160 -0.17 19.58 9.16
C LYS A 160 -1.47 20.14 8.60
N GLY A 161 -2.16 19.36 7.77
CA GLY A 161 -3.27 19.88 6.98
C GLY A 161 -2.81 20.91 5.94
N GLY A 162 -3.77 21.63 5.32
CA GLY A 162 -3.48 22.70 4.38
C GLY A 162 -3.74 22.32 2.92
N GLN A 163 -3.09 23.01 2.00
CA GLN A 163 -3.24 22.81 0.57
C GLN A 163 -2.15 21.90 0.04
N TYR A 164 -2.55 20.96 -0.81
CA TYR A 164 -1.66 20.00 -1.46
C TYR A 164 -1.87 20.02 -2.97
N GLU A 165 -0.80 19.81 -3.71
CA GLU A 165 -0.89 19.49 -5.12
C GLU A 165 -1.12 17.99 -5.30
N MET A 166 -2.13 17.63 -6.09
CA MET A 166 -2.45 16.25 -6.40
C MET A 166 -2.21 15.94 -7.87
N THR A 167 -1.37 14.96 -8.16
CA THR A 167 -1.15 14.44 -9.50
C THR A 167 -1.83 13.09 -9.66
N ILE A 168 -2.75 12.97 -10.61
CA ILE A 168 -3.40 11.71 -10.95
C ILE A 168 -2.83 11.19 -12.26
N ARG A 169 -2.32 9.96 -12.24
CA ARG A 169 -1.87 9.24 -13.44
C ARG A 169 -2.94 8.26 -13.88
N TYR A 170 -3.45 8.45 -15.09
CA TYR A 170 -4.44 7.57 -15.66
C TYR A 170 -4.20 7.38 -17.16
N CYS A 171 -4.81 6.34 -17.71
CA CYS A 171 -4.78 6.05 -19.14
C CYS A 171 -6.20 5.83 -19.63
N SER A 172 -6.59 6.53 -20.70
CA SER A 172 -7.88 6.35 -21.36
C SER A 172 -7.69 6.46 -22.87
N PRO A 173 -8.25 5.55 -23.68
CA PRO A 173 -8.19 5.64 -25.15
C PRO A 173 -9.13 6.71 -25.72
N VAL A 174 -10.02 7.25 -24.92
CA VAL A 174 -11.00 8.28 -25.27
C VAL A 174 -11.14 9.29 -24.16
N ASP A 175 -11.69 10.45 -24.46
CA ASP A 175 -11.99 11.45 -23.44
C ASP A 175 -13.00 10.90 -22.44
N ARG A 176 -12.65 11.01 -21.15
CA ARG A 176 -13.47 10.57 -20.02
C ARG A 176 -13.62 11.70 -19.03
N LYS A 177 -14.81 11.82 -18.46
CA LYS A 177 -15.02 12.70 -17.32
C LYS A 177 -14.29 12.14 -16.11
N LEU A 178 -13.59 13.02 -15.40
CA LEU A 178 -12.97 12.74 -14.11
C LEU A 178 -13.62 13.65 -13.07
N GLU A 179 -14.14 13.05 -12.02
CA GLU A 179 -14.65 13.77 -10.85
C GLU A 179 -13.82 13.36 -9.64
N ILE A 180 -13.41 14.34 -8.84
CA ILE A 180 -12.66 14.13 -7.61
C ILE A 180 -13.50 14.68 -6.46
N TRP A 181 -13.68 13.85 -5.47
CA TRP A 181 -14.45 14.16 -4.28
C TRP A 181 -13.56 14.05 -3.04
N VAL A 182 -13.57 15.07 -2.21
CA VAL A 182 -12.86 15.07 -0.93
C VAL A 182 -13.90 15.21 0.18
N ASN A 183 -13.93 14.21 1.08
CA ASN A 183 -14.88 14.18 2.20
C ASN A 183 -16.35 14.40 1.77
N GLY A 184 -16.74 13.83 0.64
CA GLY A 184 -18.10 13.94 0.10
C GLY A 184 -18.41 15.26 -0.65
N MET A 185 -17.42 16.13 -0.82
CA MET A 185 -17.57 17.37 -1.61
C MET A 185 -16.81 17.25 -2.93
N ALA A 186 -17.44 17.65 -4.02
CA ALA A 186 -16.80 17.69 -5.33
C ALA A 186 -15.80 18.84 -5.41
N GLU A 187 -14.53 18.52 -5.53
CA GLU A 187 -13.44 19.49 -5.66
C GLU A 187 -13.07 19.75 -7.13
N PHE A 188 -13.28 18.77 -7.99
CA PHE A 188 -12.89 18.86 -9.39
C PHE A 188 -13.84 18.05 -10.27
N ARG A 189 -14.25 18.67 -11.40
CA ARG A 189 -15.02 18.00 -12.45
C ARG A 189 -14.47 18.42 -13.83
N ARG A 190 -14.11 17.47 -14.66
CA ARG A 190 -13.64 17.71 -16.04
C ARG A 190 -14.23 16.69 -17.00
#